data_a7bf10b3abae413a273a86c0034c3891
#
_entry.id   a7bf10b3abae413a273a86c0034c3891
#
_cell.length_a   1.000
_cell.length_b   1.000
_cell.length_c   1.000
_cell.angle_alpha   90.00
_cell.angle_beta   90.00
_cell.angle_gamma   90.00
#
_symmetry.space_group_name_H-M   'P 1'
#
loop_
_entity.id
_entity.type
_entity.pdbx_description
1 polymer ?
#
loop_
_entity_poly.entity_id
_entity_poly.type
_entity_poly.pdbx_seq_one_letter_code
_entity_poly.pdbx_strand_id
1 'polypeptide(L)'
;MLRKDITYILLFFLLAIAFLPGCGKKPQEPKLTSVTIAFQEWVGYGLFYLADEKGFFKEEGIEIVFIDEQLDSARRDAFKQGMLDCEAGTLDLLISKAAQDTPIVGVMKIDRSFGGDGIVAVEDINKLEDLIGKKIALARDDVGETFISTLFHKNRLSLNNVIIVPKQPEEVSQAFLNDEADACVTWEPQLTEALKRPGSHILTSTKKHPAIIIDTLNVRRDLVENNPGLVKRLMRGWFKALKFYKEHPNEASEIIAKYYKITPEQYRKQVEGLLWEDFEEQQYPSQYKEWVEIFDVIAELKLANGRISQKPDASKSLNHTILENIYYEDSK
;
A
#
# COMPACT_ATOMS: atom_id res chain seq x y z
N MET A 1 -6.27 -30.55 -83.33
CA MET A 1 -7.03 -30.63 -82.08
C MET A 1 -6.12 -30.59 -80.85
N LEU A 2 -4.95 -29.97 -80.92
CA LEU A 2 -3.94 -29.97 -79.80
C LEU A 2 -3.47 -28.56 -79.39
N ARG A 3 -4.18 -27.49 -79.77
CA ARG A 3 -3.74 -26.10 -79.44
C ARG A 3 -4.67 -25.36 -78.43
N LYS A 4 -5.82 -25.98 -78.05
CA LYS A 4 -6.74 -25.34 -77.07
C LYS A 4 -6.52 -25.79 -75.66
N ASP A 5 -5.93 -26.98 -75.44
CA ASP A 5 -5.78 -27.52 -74.07
C ASP A 5 -4.57 -26.94 -73.28
N ILE A 6 -3.59 -26.41 -73.98
CA ILE A 6 -2.40 -25.80 -73.32
C ILE A 6 -2.74 -24.43 -72.72
N THR A 7 -3.70 -23.71 -73.31
CA THR A 7 -4.10 -22.37 -72.80
C THR A 7 -4.87 -22.44 -71.49
N TYR A 8 -5.64 -23.51 -71.27
CA TYR A 8 -6.36 -23.70 -70.00
C TYR A 8 -5.50 -24.23 -68.86
N ILE A 9 -4.43 -24.95 -69.15
CA ILE A 9 -3.47 -25.43 -68.15
C ILE A 9 -2.62 -24.28 -67.62
N LEU A 10 -2.22 -23.32 -68.50
CA LEU A 10 -1.48 -22.13 -68.10
C LEU A 10 -2.34 -21.12 -67.30
N LEU A 11 -3.66 -21.03 -67.56
CA LEU A 11 -4.56 -20.19 -66.80
C LEU A 11 -4.85 -20.77 -65.39
N PHE A 12 -4.87 -22.10 -65.26
CA PHE A 12 -5.06 -22.75 -63.93
C PHE A 12 -3.82 -22.62 -63.05
N PHE A 13 -2.61 -22.58 -63.59
CA PHE A 13 -1.38 -22.39 -62.86
C PHE A 13 -1.17 -20.92 -62.43
N LEU A 14 -1.72 -19.95 -63.18
CA LEU A 14 -1.65 -18.52 -62.82
C LEU A 14 -2.68 -18.14 -61.72
N LEU A 15 -3.79 -18.87 -61.57
CA LEU A 15 -4.77 -18.66 -60.49
C LEU A 15 -4.38 -19.32 -59.18
N ALA A 16 -3.49 -20.32 -59.19
CA ALA A 16 -3.04 -21.03 -57.97
C ALA A 16 -1.95 -20.28 -57.19
N ILE A 17 -1.34 -19.25 -57.76
CA ILE A 17 -0.29 -18.45 -57.08
C ILE A 17 -0.87 -17.30 -56.25
N ALA A 18 -2.17 -16.98 -56.37
CA ALA A 18 -2.84 -15.87 -55.65
C ALA A 18 -3.33 -16.21 -54.23
N PHE A 19 -3.19 -17.46 -53.79
CA PHE A 19 -3.56 -17.90 -52.41
C PHE A 19 -2.37 -18.44 -51.62
N LEU A 20 -1.24 -17.75 -51.65
CA LEU A 20 -0.28 -17.91 -50.57
C LEU A 20 -0.85 -17.13 -49.36
N PRO A 21 -1.19 -17.79 -48.26
CA PRO A 21 -1.52 -17.08 -47.05
C PRO A 21 -0.27 -16.27 -46.68
N GLY A 22 -0.36 -14.94 -46.81
CA GLY A 22 0.66 -14.06 -46.31
C GLY A 22 0.97 -14.51 -44.89
N CYS A 23 2.22 -14.87 -44.61
CA CYS A 23 2.72 -15.01 -43.24
C CYS A 23 2.58 -13.63 -42.57
N GLY A 24 1.38 -13.33 -42.14
CA GLY A 24 1.16 -12.26 -41.16
C GLY A 24 2.01 -12.61 -39.94
N LYS A 25 3.10 -11.88 -39.75
CA LYS A 25 3.78 -11.93 -38.45
C LYS A 25 2.66 -11.76 -37.41
N LYS A 26 2.42 -12.79 -36.56
CA LYS A 26 1.58 -12.62 -35.39
C LYS A 26 2.04 -11.31 -34.72
N PRO A 27 1.12 -10.43 -34.33
CA PRO A 27 1.50 -9.26 -33.56
C PRO A 27 2.37 -9.76 -32.41
N GLN A 28 3.60 -9.27 -32.35
CA GLN A 28 4.49 -9.60 -31.26
C GLN A 28 3.85 -8.96 -30.02
N GLU A 29 3.45 -9.76 -29.06
CA GLU A 29 2.91 -9.22 -27.80
C GLU A 29 3.91 -8.18 -27.27
N PRO A 30 3.43 -6.99 -26.84
CA PRO A 30 4.32 -5.98 -26.31
C PRO A 30 5.11 -6.57 -25.14
N LYS A 31 6.42 -6.40 -25.16
CA LYS A 31 7.29 -6.87 -24.07
C LYS A 31 6.92 -6.11 -22.79
N LEU A 32 6.36 -6.80 -21.82
CA LEU A 32 6.04 -6.23 -20.52
C LEU A 32 7.32 -5.92 -19.74
N THR A 33 7.28 -4.85 -18.93
CA THR A 33 8.34 -4.54 -17.97
C THR A 33 7.96 -5.19 -16.64
N SER A 34 8.80 -6.09 -16.13
CA SER A 34 8.58 -6.70 -14.82
C SER A 34 8.86 -5.69 -13.71
N VAL A 35 7.97 -5.63 -12.71
CA VAL A 35 8.07 -4.79 -11.51
C VAL A 35 7.77 -5.65 -10.28
N THR A 36 8.74 -5.73 -9.37
CA THR A 36 8.57 -6.43 -8.10
C THR A 36 7.92 -5.54 -7.05
N ILE A 37 6.89 -6.03 -6.37
CA ILE A 37 6.20 -5.33 -5.27
C ILE A 37 6.06 -6.24 -4.06
N ALA A 38 6.31 -5.70 -2.87
CA ALA A 38 6.04 -6.35 -1.60
C ALA A 38 5.20 -5.46 -0.69
N PHE A 39 4.46 -6.07 0.23
CA PHE A 39 3.75 -5.39 1.31
C PHE A 39 3.37 -6.37 2.41
N GLN A 40 3.20 -5.86 3.63
CA GLN A 40 2.60 -6.64 4.71
C GLN A 40 1.09 -6.77 4.52
N GLU A 41 0.46 -7.68 5.25
CA GLU A 41 -0.98 -7.91 5.12
C GLU A 41 -1.78 -6.69 5.62
N TRP A 42 -2.41 -5.99 4.68
CA TRP A 42 -3.34 -4.88 4.92
C TRP A 42 -4.38 -4.85 3.80
N VAL A 43 -5.66 -4.74 4.15
CA VAL A 43 -6.76 -4.83 3.18
C VAL A 43 -6.78 -3.70 2.15
N GLY A 44 -6.21 -2.54 2.48
CA GLY A 44 -6.06 -1.40 1.56
C GLY A 44 -5.19 -1.69 0.34
N TYR A 45 -4.25 -2.64 0.46
CA TYR A 45 -3.37 -3.03 -0.65
C TYR A 45 -4.02 -3.99 -1.65
N GLY A 46 -5.23 -4.45 -1.38
CA GLY A 46 -5.99 -5.35 -2.26
C GLY A 46 -6.17 -4.83 -3.69
N LEU A 47 -6.11 -3.51 -3.88
CA LEU A 47 -6.21 -2.91 -5.21
C LEU A 47 -5.02 -3.26 -6.13
N PHE A 48 -3.86 -3.64 -5.60
CA PHE A 48 -2.75 -4.15 -6.42
C PHE A 48 -3.10 -5.51 -7.03
N TYR A 49 -3.71 -6.41 -6.26
CA TYR A 49 -4.21 -7.69 -6.77
C TYR A 49 -5.33 -7.49 -7.79
N LEU A 50 -6.26 -6.55 -7.51
CA LEU A 50 -7.34 -6.22 -8.43
C LEU A 50 -6.80 -5.68 -9.76
N ALA A 51 -5.79 -4.79 -9.71
CA ALA A 51 -5.17 -4.23 -10.91
C ALA A 51 -4.51 -5.30 -11.78
N ASP A 52 -3.87 -6.28 -11.17
CA ASP A 52 -3.24 -7.39 -11.87
C ASP A 52 -4.30 -8.32 -12.50
N GLU A 53 -5.27 -8.79 -11.72
CA GLU A 53 -6.35 -9.69 -12.17
C GLU A 53 -7.22 -9.08 -13.27
N LYS A 54 -7.47 -7.77 -13.22
CA LYS A 54 -8.21 -7.05 -14.27
C LYS A 54 -7.34 -6.67 -15.47
N GLY A 55 -6.04 -6.93 -15.40
CA GLY A 55 -5.09 -6.64 -16.47
C GLY A 55 -4.72 -5.16 -16.60
N PHE A 56 -5.04 -4.30 -15.62
CA PHE A 56 -4.76 -2.86 -15.69
C PHE A 56 -3.26 -2.56 -15.71
N PHE A 57 -2.43 -3.36 -15.03
CA PHE A 57 -0.98 -3.25 -15.15
C PHE A 57 -0.48 -3.72 -16.52
N LYS A 58 -1.07 -4.77 -17.08
CA LYS A 58 -0.73 -5.27 -18.42
C LYS A 58 -1.07 -4.25 -19.51
N GLU A 59 -2.19 -3.52 -19.39
CA GLU A 59 -2.54 -2.40 -20.26
C GLU A 59 -1.49 -1.29 -20.23
N GLU A 60 -0.87 -1.06 -19.07
CA GLU A 60 0.23 -0.11 -18.87
C GLU A 60 1.60 -0.69 -19.27
N GLY A 61 1.65 -1.90 -19.84
CA GLY A 61 2.89 -2.57 -20.26
C GLY A 61 3.73 -3.07 -19.08
N ILE A 62 3.10 -3.40 -17.96
CA ILE A 62 3.75 -3.88 -16.72
C ILE A 62 3.31 -5.32 -16.44
N GLU A 63 4.26 -6.14 -16.00
CA GLU A 63 4.06 -7.44 -15.37
C GLU A 63 4.42 -7.29 -13.89
N ILE A 64 3.43 -7.41 -12.99
CA ILE A 64 3.67 -7.34 -11.55
C ILE A 64 4.14 -8.69 -11.04
N VAL A 65 5.16 -8.66 -10.18
CA VAL A 65 5.66 -9.83 -9.44
C VAL A 65 5.49 -9.53 -7.95
N PHE A 66 4.51 -10.19 -7.33
CA PHE A 66 4.27 -10.07 -5.89
C PHE A 66 5.33 -10.87 -5.12
N ILE A 67 6.01 -10.20 -4.19
CA ILE A 67 7.00 -10.81 -3.30
C ILE A 67 6.34 -11.02 -1.94
N ASP A 68 6.18 -12.27 -1.54
CA ASP A 68 5.64 -12.63 -0.22
C ASP A 68 6.75 -12.52 0.84
N GLU A 69 6.94 -11.30 1.34
CA GLU A 69 7.91 -11.00 2.38
C GLU A 69 7.26 -10.11 3.45
N GLN A 70 6.94 -10.70 4.59
CA GLN A 70 6.24 -10.02 5.68
C GLN A 70 7.17 -9.19 6.58
N LEU A 71 8.45 -9.57 6.67
CA LEU A 71 9.42 -8.89 7.53
C LEU A 71 9.89 -7.57 6.91
N ASP A 72 9.65 -6.46 7.60
CA ASP A 72 10.06 -5.13 7.13
C ASP A 72 11.59 -5.02 6.92
N SER A 73 12.38 -5.64 7.80
CA SER A 73 13.85 -5.67 7.66
C SER A 73 14.30 -6.37 6.37
N ALA A 74 13.64 -7.46 5.97
CA ALA A 74 13.97 -8.18 4.75
C ALA A 74 13.59 -7.37 3.51
N ARG A 75 12.42 -6.70 3.50
CA ARG A 75 12.03 -5.77 2.42
C ARG A 75 13.03 -4.61 2.29
N ARG A 76 13.45 -4.01 3.42
CA ARG A 76 14.49 -2.97 3.42
C ARG A 76 15.80 -3.46 2.79
N ASP A 77 16.25 -4.66 3.15
CA ASP A 77 17.49 -5.22 2.61
C ASP A 77 17.35 -5.54 1.13
N ALA A 78 16.17 -6.00 0.67
CA ALA A 78 15.86 -6.22 -0.74
C ALA A 78 15.90 -4.92 -1.57
N PHE A 79 15.41 -3.78 -1.01
CA PHE A 79 15.58 -2.47 -1.63
C PHE A 79 17.05 -2.09 -1.79
N LYS A 80 17.87 -2.24 -0.74
CA LYS A 80 19.31 -1.94 -0.76
C LYS A 80 20.07 -2.78 -1.79
N GLN A 81 19.61 -4.01 -2.03
CA GLN A 81 20.19 -4.93 -3.01
C GLN A 81 19.62 -4.77 -4.43
N GLY A 82 18.63 -3.90 -4.63
CA GLY A 82 17.97 -3.71 -5.92
C GLY A 82 17.09 -4.89 -6.35
N MET A 83 16.69 -5.75 -5.41
CA MET A 83 15.82 -6.91 -5.65
C MET A 83 14.33 -6.59 -5.50
N LEU A 84 13.98 -5.45 -4.89
CA LEU A 84 12.62 -4.98 -4.72
C LEU A 84 12.50 -3.59 -5.38
N ASP A 85 11.53 -3.45 -6.30
CA ASP A 85 11.29 -2.22 -7.04
C ASP A 85 10.39 -1.25 -6.27
N CYS A 86 9.35 -1.78 -5.62
CA CYS A 86 8.42 -0.98 -4.82
C CYS A 86 7.80 -1.77 -3.67
N GLU A 87 7.25 -1.05 -2.71
CA GLU A 87 6.41 -1.60 -1.66
C GLU A 87 5.20 -0.69 -1.38
N ALA A 88 4.10 -1.29 -0.94
CA ALA A 88 3.06 -0.58 -0.22
C ALA A 88 3.33 -0.72 1.29
N GLY A 89 3.28 0.40 2.01
CA GLY A 89 3.57 0.41 3.44
C GLY A 89 3.25 1.76 4.07
N THR A 90 3.24 1.79 5.40
CA THR A 90 2.90 2.99 6.15
C THR A 90 3.99 4.07 6.05
N LEU A 91 3.60 5.34 6.14
CA LEU A 91 4.51 6.48 6.08
C LEU A 91 5.60 6.43 7.17
N ASP A 92 5.28 5.91 8.34
CA ASP A 92 6.25 5.78 9.43
C ASP A 92 7.33 4.73 9.15
N LEU A 93 7.01 3.65 8.43
CA LEU A 93 8.01 2.66 7.96
C LEU A 93 8.88 3.24 6.83
N LEU A 94 8.30 4.04 5.92
CA LEU A 94 9.09 4.81 4.94
C LEU A 94 10.10 5.71 5.64
N ILE A 95 9.68 6.43 6.69
CA ILE A 95 10.56 7.31 7.49
C ILE A 95 11.69 6.50 8.14
N SER A 96 11.38 5.36 8.76
CA SER A 96 12.38 4.50 9.38
C SER A 96 13.41 3.98 8.35
N LYS A 97 12.96 3.58 7.16
CA LYS A 97 13.85 3.15 6.07
C LYS A 97 14.69 4.27 5.51
N ALA A 98 14.08 5.46 5.30
CA ALA A 98 14.82 6.64 4.83
C ALA A 98 15.91 7.08 5.83
N ALA A 99 15.64 7.01 7.13
CA ALA A 99 16.61 7.29 8.19
C ALA A 99 17.80 6.31 8.23
N GLN A 100 17.64 5.12 7.60
CA GLN A 100 18.66 4.08 7.47
C GLN A 100 19.30 4.05 6.06
N ASP A 101 19.21 5.16 5.31
CA ASP A 101 19.76 5.34 3.97
C ASP A 101 19.26 4.28 2.96
N THR A 102 18.05 3.76 3.15
CA THR A 102 17.41 2.90 2.16
C THR A 102 17.06 3.73 0.92
N PRO A 103 17.39 3.28 -0.30
CA PRO A 103 17.14 4.05 -1.52
C PRO A 103 15.66 3.98 -1.93
N ILE A 104 14.79 4.56 -1.12
CA ILE A 104 13.33 4.52 -1.24
C ILE A 104 12.74 5.92 -1.28
N VAL A 105 11.63 6.10 -2.01
CA VAL A 105 10.91 7.36 -2.16
C VAL A 105 9.42 7.08 -2.19
N GLY A 106 8.63 7.74 -1.34
CA GLY A 106 7.17 7.73 -1.41
C GLY A 106 6.68 8.56 -2.59
N VAL A 107 5.84 7.97 -3.46
CA VAL A 107 5.40 8.62 -4.71
C VAL A 107 3.91 8.94 -4.75
N MET A 108 3.09 8.25 -3.95
CA MET A 108 1.67 8.57 -3.76
C MET A 108 1.19 8.03 -2.41
N LYS A 109 0.10 8.60 -1.91
CA LYS A 109 -0.68 8.03 -0.81
C LYS A 109 -1.59 6.94 -1.38
N ILE A 110 -1.69 5.80 -0.71
CA ILE A 110 -2.59 4.69 -1.08
C ILE A 110 -3.92 4.87 -0.37
N ASP A 111 -3.86 4.90 0.95
CA ASP A 111 -5.02 5.10 1.82
C ASP A 111 -4.61 5.77 3.13
N ARG A 112 -5.61 6.13 3.91
CA ARG A 112 -5.46 6.50 5.30
C ARG A 112 -6.36 5.61 6.16
N SER A 113 -5.88 5.19 7.31
CA SER A 113 -6.71 4.47 8.25
C SER A 113 -7.84 5.38 8.79
N PHE A 114 -9.07 4.84 8.81
CA PHE A 114 -10.29 5.53 9.24
C PHE A 114 -11.13 4.64 10.17
N GLY A 115 -10.50 4.14 11.21
CA GLY A 115 -11.08 3.22 12.18
C GLY A 115 -10.47 1.83 12.15
N GLY A 116 -9.62 1.54 11.16
CA GLY A 116 -8.88 0.28 11.05
C GLY A 116 -7.79 0.09 12.11
N ASP A 117 -7.31 1.18 12.71
CA ASP A 117 -6.35 1.16 13.81
C ASP A 117 -6.94 1.80 15.06
N GLY A 118 -6.52 1.31 16.24
CA GLY A 118 -7.05 1.84 17.49
C GLY A 118 -6.35 1.35 18.74
N ILE A 119 -6.84 1.87 19.85
CA ILE A 119 -6.49 1.45 21.21
C ILE A 119 -7.70 0.76 21.80
N VAL A 120 -7.55 -0.51 22.18
CA VAL A 120 -8.53 -1.24 22.98
C VAL A 120 -8.05 -1.26 24.42
N ALA A 121 -8.94 -1.01 25.35
CA ALA A 121 -8.60 -0.93 26.77
C ALA A 121 -9.66 -1.64 27.63
N VAL A 122 -9.30 -1.98 28.89
CA VAL A 122 -10.20 -2.49 29.89
C VAL A 122 -11.18 -1.40 30.34
N GLU A 123 -12.31 -1.81 30.95
CA GLU A 123 -13.45 -0.97 31.34
C GLU A 123 -13.09 0.31 32.10
N ASP A 124 -12.11 0.24 33.01
CA ASP A 124 -11.71 1.37 33.85
C ASP A 124 -10.88 2.46 33.17
N ILE A 125 -10.46 2.25 31.91
CA ILE A 125 -9.64 3.18 31.11
C ILE A 125 -10.54 3.87 30.08
N ASN A 126 -10.93 5.13 30.33
CA ASN A 126 -11.94 5.83 29.54
C ASN A 126 -11.39 7.01 28.72
N LYS A 127 -10.13 7.42 28.97
CA LYS A 127 -9.43 8.51 28.26
C LYS A 127 -7.93 8.24 28.20
N LEU A 128 -7.21 8.96 27.37
CA LEU A 128 -5.76 8.75 27.18
C LEU A 128 -4.95 8.95 28.47
N GLU A 129 -5.37 9.86 29.35
CA GLU A 129 -4.70 10.11 30.62
C GLU A 129 -4.76 8.90 31.58
N ASP A 130 -5.81 8.08 31.48
CA ASP A 130 -5.98 6.89 32.32
C ASP A 130 -4.97 5.78 31.96
N LEU A 131 -4.31 5.90 30.79
CA LEU A 131 -3.22 5.00 30.39
C LEU A 131 -1.92 5.23 31.17
N ILE A 132 -1.76 6.36 31.87
CA ILE A 132 -0.57 6.66 32.67
C ILE A 132 -0.36 5.59 33.73
N GLY A 133 0.85 5.01 33.78
CA GLY A 133 1.21 3.89 34.68
C GLY A 133 0.67 2.52 34.28
N LYS A 134 -0.14 2.43 33.20
CA LYS A 134 -0.72 1.18 32.72
C LYS A 134 0.21 0.43 31.78
N LYS A 135 -0.02 -0.89 31.68
CA LYS A 135 0.65 -1.77 30.74
C LYS A 135 -0.05 -1.70 29.38
N ILE A 136 0.70 -1.42 28.32
CA ILE A 136 0.18 -1.32 26.96
C ILE A 136 0.92 -2.30 26.06
N ALA A 137 0.21 -3.27 25.49
CA ALA A 137 0.75 -4.18 24.49
C ALA A 137 0.77 -3.47 23.11
N LEU A 138 1.92 -3.46 22.44
CA LEU A 138 2.09 -2.95 21.08
C LEU A 138 3.36 -3.51 20.43
N ALA A 139 3.41 -3.44 19.10
CA ALA A 139 4.62 -3.67 18.34
C ALA A 139 5.51 -2.41 18.36
N ARG A 140 6.80 -2.60 18.64
CA ARG A 140 7.77 -1.51 18.65
C ARG A 140 8.22 -1.15 17.22
N ASP A 141 8.46 0.15 17.01
CA ASP A 141 8.87 0.72 15.71
C ASP A 141 7.91 0.37 14.57
N ASP A 142 6.63 0.26 14.90
CA ASP A 142 5.53 -0.08 14.01
C ASP A 142 4.40 0.97 14.11
N VAL A 143 3.42 0.86 13.24
CA VAL A 143 2.28 1.78 13.10
C VAL A 143 1.54 2.01 14.43
N GLY A 144 1.37 0.97 15.26
CA GLY A 144 0.73 1.09 16.57
C GLY A 144 1.48 2.00 17.52
N GLU A 145 2.82 1.90 17.58
CA GLU A 145 3.64 2.83 18.39
C GLU A 145 3.56 4.26 17.85
N THR A 146 3.57 4.43 16.51
CA THR A 146 3.40 5.72 15.87
C THR A 146 2.05 6.35 16.18
N PHE A 147 0.98 5.56 16.17
CA PHE A 147 -0.37 6.02 16.52
C PHE A 147 -0.45 6.57 17.94
N ILE A 148 -0.08 5.75 18.94
CA ILE A 148 -0.15 6.19 20.35
C ILE A 148 0.84 7.32 20.64
N SER A 149 2.05 7.31 20.06
CA SER A 149 3.03 8.39 20.22
C SER A 149 2.48 9.73 19.73
N THR A 150 1.84 9.72 18.57
CA THR A 150 1.22 10.92 17.99
C THR A 150 0.06 11.42 18.84
N LEU A 151 -0.80 10.52 19.32
CA LEU A 151 -1.90 10.88 20.23
C LEU A 151 -1.38 11.47 21.53
N PHE A 152 -0.37 10.85 22.14
CA PHE A 152 0.22 11.33 23.39
C PHE A 152 0.87 12.70 23.20
N HIS A 153 1.63 12.89 22.12
CA HIS A 153 2.23 14.20 21.80
C HIS A 153 1.17 15.30 21.67
N LYS A 154 0.10 15.04 20.89
CA LYS A 154 -1.02 16.00 20.70
C LYS A 154 -1.73 16.34 22.02
N ASN A 155 -1.74 15.42 22.99
CA ASN A 155 -2.36 15.60 24.31
C ASN A 155 -1.35 15.97 25.40
N ARG A 156 -0.10 16.30 25.06
CA ARG A 156 0.99 16.65 25.99
C ARG A 156 1.30 15.54 27.01
N LEU A 157 1.10 14.31 26.61
CA LEU A 157 1.46 13.10 27.32
C LEU A 157 2.77 12.52 26.78
N SER A 158 3.40 11.61 27.53
CA SER A 158 4.65 10.94 27.14
C SER A 158 4.52 9.44 27.24
N LEU A 159 5.04 8.70 26.25
CA LEU A 159 5.16 7.24 26.32
C LEU A 159 6.02 6.75 27.48
N ASN A 160 6.89 7.61 28.04
CA ASN A 160 7.68 7.29 29.22
C ASN A 160 6.82 7.14 30.48
N ASN A 161 5.57 7.58 30.45
CA ASN A 161 4.64 7.49 31.57
C ASN A 161 3.77 6.22 31.53
N VAL A 162 3.98 5.31 30.59
CA VAL A 162 3.29 4.03 30.45
C VAL A 162 4.29 2.87 30.47
N ILE A 163 3.82 1.67 30.73
CA ILE A 163 4.63 0.45 30.71
C ILE A 163 4.36 -0.28 29.40
N ILE A 164 5.28 -0.20 28.44
CA ILE A 164 5.13 -0.91 27.19
C ILE A 164 5.44 -2.40 27.38
N VAL A 165 4.51 -3.25 26.92
CA VAL A 165 4.65 -4.70 26.78
C VAL A 165 4.92 -4.96 25.29
N PRO A 166 6.19 -5.10 24.87
CA PRO A 166 6.52 -5.25 23.46
C PRO A 166 6.12 -6.64 22.96
N LYS A 167 5.47 -6.70 21.82
CA LYS A 167 5.00 -7.92 21.14
C LYS A 167 5.29 -7.83 19.65
N GLN A 168 5.26 -8.99 18.96
CA GLN A 168 5.13 -8.98 17.52
C GLN A 168 3.72 -8.53 17.13
N PRO A 169 3.50 -7.93 15.95
CA PRO A 169 2.21 -7.39 15.55
C PRO A 169 1.04 -8.39 15.75
N GLU A 170 1.22 -9.63 15.33
CA GLU A 170 0.22 -10.71 15.41
C GLU A 170 -0.06 -11.20 16.86
N GLU A 171 0.81 -10.90 17.82
CA GLU A 171 0.69 -11.32 19.21
C GLU A 171 0.02 -10.25 20.10
N VAL A 172 -0.14 -9.01 19.60
CA VAL A 172 -0.60 -7.86 20.43
C VAL A 172 -1.98 -8.10 21.02
N SER A 173 -2.96 -8.51 20.21
CA SER A 173 -4.31 -8.78 20.68
C SER A 173 -4.36 -9.94 21.66
N GLN A 174 -3.58 -11.00 21.41
CA GLN A 174 -3.53 -12.17 22.30
C GLN A 174 -2.92 -11.83 23.65
N ALA A 175 -1.90 -10.99 23.72
CA ALA A 175 -1.34 -10.52 24.98
C ALA A 175 -2.39 -9.74 25.82
N PHE A 176 -3.20 -8.93 25.16
CA PHE A 176 -4.32 -8.23 25.83
C PHE A 176 -5.42 -9.19 26.31
N LEU A 177 -5.78 -10.19 25.50
CA LEU A 177 -6.74 -11.23 25.87
C LEU A 177 -6.27 -12.08 27.04
N ASN A 178 -4.96 -12.29 27.19
CA ASN A 178 -4.34 -13.06 28.28
C ASN A 178 -4.05 -12.23 29.54
N ASP A 179 -4.60 -11.02 29.69
CA ASP A 179 -4.39 -10.14 30.86
C ASP A 179 -2.92 -9.70 31.06
N GLU A 180 -2.06 -9.79 30.03
CA GLU A 180 -0.67 -9.33 30.10
C GLU A 180 -0.56 -7.81 30.06
N ALA A 181 -1.61 -7.12 29.55
CA ALA A 181 -1.69 -5.68 29.41
C ALA A 181 -3.09 -5.15 29.74
N ASP A 182 -3.16 -3.87 30.18
CA ASP A 182 -4.39 -3.14 30.46
C ASP A 182 -5.02 -2.53 29.23
N ALA A 183 -4.20 -2.31 28.19
CA ALA A 183 -4.61 -1.83 26.86
C ALA A 183 -3.72 -2.45 25.77
N CYS A 184 -4.19 -2.41 24.53
CA CYS A 184 -3.38 -2.75 23.37
C CYS A 184 -3.59 -1.75 22.24
N VAL A 185 -2.57 -1.58 21.42
CA VAL A 185 -2.61 -0.74 20.21
C VAL A 185 -2.34 -1.62 19.01
N THR A 186 -3.33 -1.73 18.13
CA THR A 186 -3.28 -2.64 16.99
C THR A 186 -4.26 -2.20 15.90
N TRP A 187 -4.32 -2.95 14.81
CA TRP A 187 -5.20 -2.73 13.68
C TRP A 187 -6.07 -3.96 13.34
N GLU A 188 -7.00 -3.83 12.39
CA GLU A 188 -7.84 -4.93 11.95
C GLU A 188 -7.04 -6.03 11.22
N PRO A 189 -7.33 -7.32 11.44
CA PRO A 189 -8.45 -7.86 12.25
C PRO A 189 -8.18 -7.98 13.75
N GLN A 190 -6.95 -7.75 14.21
CA GLN A 190 -6.56 -7.89 15.63
C GLN A 190 -7.29 -6.91 16.54
N LEU A 191 -7.71 -5.74 16.03
CA LEU A 191 -8.52 -4.78 16.80
C LEU A 191 -9.87 -5.38 17.21
N THR A 192 -10.57 -6.01 16.26
CA THR A 192 -11.81 -6.76 16.54
C THR A 192 -11.55 -7.96 17.44
N GLU A 193 -10.41 -8.66 17.29
CA GLU A 193 -10.07 -9.79 18.15
C GLU A 193 -9.89 -9.36 19.62
N ALA A 194 -9.19 -8.25 19.86
CA ALA A 194 -8.98 -7.71 21.20
C ALA A 194 -10.30 -7.38 21.93
N LEU A 195 -11.35 -6.98 21.21
CA LEU A 195 -12.67 -6.70 21.77
C LEU A 195 -13.41 -7.94 22.31
N LYS A 196 -12.90 -9.14 22.11
CA LYS A 196 -13.46 -10.36 22.72
C LYS A 196 -13.16 -10.47 24.21
N ARG A 197 -12.23 -9.69 24.75
CA ARG A 197 -12.01 -9.62 26.21
C ARG A 197 -13.23 -9.00 26.90
N PRO A 198 -13.84 -9.67 27.91
CA PRO A 198 -14.99 -9.12 28.61
C PRO A 198 -14.69 -7.75 29.23
N GLY A 199 -15.61 -6.79 29.08
CA GLY A 199 -15.45 -5.43 29.58
C GLY A 199 -14.48 -4.54 28.81
N SER A 200 -13.89 -5.03 27.71
CA SER A 200 -13.04 -4.20 26.87
C SER A 200 -13.85 -3.32 25.90
N HIS A 201 -13.25 -2.22 25.46
CA HIS A 201 -13.84 -1.31 24.51
C HIS A 201 -12.77 -0.57 23.69
N ILE A 202 -13.16 0.01 22.57
CA ILE A 202 -12.29 0.92 21.81
C ILE A 202 -12.19 2.24 22.56
N LEU A 203 -11.05 2.52 23.17
CA LEU A 203 -10.76 3.79 23.81
C LEU A 203 -10.73 4.93 22.78
N THR A 204 -10.01 4.73 21.69
CA THR A 204 -9.97 5.64 20.53
C THR A 204 -9.46 4.90 19.31
N SER A 205 -9.71 5.46 18.10
CA SER A 205 -9.25 4.90 16.86
C SER A 205 -8.93 5.99 15.83
N THR A 206 -8.35 5.61 14.71
CA THR A 206 -8.10 6.48 13.56
C THR A 206 -9.36 7.11 12.97
N LYS A 207 -10.57 6.59 13.28
CA LYS A 207 -11.82 7.24 12.91
C LYS A 207 -11.96 8.65 13.50
N LYS A 208 -11.42 8.87 14.71
CA LYS A 208 -11.35 10.19 15.35
C LYS A 208 -10.08 10.97 14.97
N HIS A 209 -9.11 10.30 14.35
CA HIS A 209 -7.77 10.83 14.06
C HIS A 209 -7.26 10.39 12.68
N PRO A 210 -7.99 10.68 11.58
CA PRO A 210 -7.77 10.06 10.26
C PRO A 210 -6.46 10.47 9.56
N ALA A 211 -5.74 11.45 10.08
CA ALA A 211 -4.50 11.93 9.48
C ALA A 211 -3.22 11.39 10.17
N ILE A 212 -3.33 10.39 11.05
CA ILE A 212 -2.16 9.87 11.77
C ILE A 212 -1.50 8.71 11.00
N ILE A 213 -2.31 7.82 10.43
CA ILE A 213 -1.79 6.66 9.70
C ILE A 213 -2.15 6.81 8.23
N ILE A 214 -1.12 6.89 7.41
CA ILE A 214 -1.18 7.03 5.95
C ILE A 214 -0.35 5.92 5.35
N ASP A 215 -0.91 5.22 4.38
CA ASP A 215 -0.25 4.23 3.58
C ASP A 215 0.25 4.84 2.28
N THR A 216 1.42 4.42 1.84
CA THR A 216 2.13 5.02 0.71
C THR A 216 2.64 3.96 -0.25
N LEU A 217 2.64 4.27 -1.54
CA LEU A 217 3.44 3.54 -2.52
C LEU A 217 4.86 4.10 -2.49
N ASN A 218 5.79 3.25 -2.13
CA ASN A 218 7.20 3.55 -1.99
C ASN A 218 7.97 2.85 -3.11
N VAL A 219 8.80 3.59 -3.83
CA VAL A 219 9.50 3.10 -5.03
C VAL A 219 10.99 3.29 -4.85
N ARG A 220 11.78 2.36 -5.41
CA ARG A 220 13.24 2.47 -5.39
C ARG A 220 13.67 3.77 -6.10
N ARG A 221 14.57 4.51 -5.46
CA ARG A 221 14.98 5.85 -5.87
C ARG A 221 15.47 5.92 -7.32
N ASP A 222 16.27 4.95 -7.76
CA ASP A 222 16.80 4.91 -9.11
C ASP A 222 15.70 4.75 -10.19
N LEU A 223 14.58 4.09 -9.87
CA LEU A 223 13.43 4.01 -10.77
C LEU A 223 12.71 5.36 -10.87
N VAL A 224 12.58 6.07 -9.75
CA VAL A 224 11.98 7.42 -9.71
C VAL A 224 12.81 8.40 -10.55
N GLU A 225 14.14 8.32 -10.45
CA GLU A 225 15.07 9.25 -11.12
C GLU A 225 15.30 8.89 -12.60
N ASN A 226 15.47 7.61 -12.93
CA ASN A 226 15.90 7.18 -14.26
C ASN A 226 14.76 6.63 -15.13
N ASN A 227 13.63 6.22 -14.53
CA ASN A 227 12.47 5.70 -15.26
C ASN A 227 11.13 6.18 -14.67
N PRO A 228 10.91 7.51 -14.54
CA PRO A 228 9.67 8.05 -13.99
C PRO A 228 8.42 7.64 -14.79
N GLY A 229 8.58 7.35 -16.09
CA GLY A 229 7.50 6.85 -16.93
C GLY A 229 7.00 5.46 -16.51
N LEU A 230 7.86 4.59 -15.97
CA LEU A 230 7.44 3.31 -15.41
C LEU A 230 6.62 3.51 -14.13
N VAL A 231 7.08 4.41 -13.26
CA VAL A 231 6.39 4.73 -12.00
C VAL A 231 5.00 5.33 -12.28
N LYS A 232 4.87 6.24 -13.26
CA LYS A 232 3.57 6.77 -13.71
C LYS A 232 2.62 5.65 -14.16
N ARG A 233 3.11 4.72 -14.98
CA ARG A 233 2.30 3.60 -15.49
C ARG A 233 1.84 2.69 -14.36
N LEU A 234 2.70 2.42 -13.36
CA LEU A 234 2.34 1.67 -12.15
C LEU A 234 1.21 2.36 -11.39
N MET A 235 1.32 3.67 -11.16
CA MET A 235 0.30 4.46 -10.48
C MET A 235 -1.02 4.47 -11.26
N ARG A 236 -1.00 4.63 -12.60
CA ARG A 236 -2.21 4.56 -13.43
C ARG A 236 -2.93 3.23 -13.32
N GLY A 237 -2.18 2.11 -13.33
CA GLY A 237 -2.78 0.78 -13.13
C GLY A 237 -3.50 0.66 -11.79
N TRP A 238 -2.92 1.21 -10.72
CA TRP A 238 -3.54 1.25 -9.41
C TRP A 238 -4.80 2.14 -9.37
N PHE A 239 -4.76 3.35 -9.94
CA PHE A 239 -5.94 4.24 -10.00
C PHE A 239 -7.09 3.66 -10.85
N LYS A 240 -6.78 2.92 -11.93
CA LYS A 240 -7.79 2.17 -12.67
C LYS A 240 -8.49 1.14 -11.78
N ALA A 241 -7.74 0.44 -10.92
CA ALA A 241 -8.31 -0.52 -9.97
C ALA A 241 -9.17 0.17 -8.91
N LEU A 242 -8.76 1.32 -8.38
CA LEU A 242 -9.56 2.10 -7.45
C LEU A 242 -10.87 2.56 -8.08
N LYS A 243 -10.82 3.09 -9.31
CA LYS A 243 -12.02 3.45 -10.07
C LYS A 243 -12.94 2.24 -10.27
N PHE A 244 -12.38 1.12 -10.70
CA PHE A 244 -13.15 -0.11 -10.88
C PHE A 244 -13.79 -0.58 -9.58
N TYR A 245 -13.07 -0.54 -8.45
CA TYR A 245 -13.62 -0.88 -7.14
C TYR A 245 -14.82 -0.01 -6.77
N LYS A 246 -14.75 1.31 -7.01
CA LYS A 246 -15.84 2.25 -6.72
C LYS A 246 -17.07 2.00 -7.59
N GLU A 247 -16.88 1.64 -8.86
CA GLU A 247 -17.96 1.36 -9.80
C GLU A 247 -18.55 -0.06 -9.63
N HIS A 248 -17.73 -1.05 -9.23
CA HIS A 248 -18.07 -2.47 -9.14
C HIS A 248 -17.63 -3.11 -7.80
N PRO A 249 -18.08 -2.60 -6.64
CA PRO A 249 -17.53 -2.99 -5.33
C PRO A 249 -17.73 -4.48 -5.00
N ASN A 250 -18.81 -5.09 -5.47
CA ASN A 250 -19.07 -6.50 -5.22
C ASN A 250 -18.10 -7.40 -5.99
N GLU A 251 -17.96 -7.19 -7.32
CA GLU A 251 -17.05 -7.95 -8.16
C GLU A 251 -15.59 -7.76 -7.70
N ALA A 252 -15.18 -6.53 -7.42
CA ALA A 252 -13.85 -6.23 -6.90
C ALA A 252 -13.57 -6.94 -5.58
N SER A 253 -14.54 -6.92 -4.65
CA SER A 253 -14.41 -7.64 -3.37
C SER A 253 -14.31 -9.15 -3.54
N GLU A 254 -15.03 -9.75 -4.49
CA GLU A 254 -14.93 -11.18 -4.81
C GLU A 254 -13.54 -11.57 -5.34
N ILE A 255 -12.91 -10.69 -6.10
CA ILE A 255 -11.55 -10.89 -6.60
C ILE A 255 -10.55 -10.78 -5.45
N ILE A 256 -10.57 -9.68 -4.71
CA ILE A 256 -9.57 -9.35 -3.69
C ILE A 256 -9.63 -10.32 -2.51
N ALA A 257 -10.83 -10.68 -2.04
CA ALA A 257 -11.02 -11.54 -0.88
C ALA A 257 -10.32 -12.91 -1.00
N LYS A 258 -10.13 -13.42 -2.23
CA LYS A 258 -9.41 -14.68 -2.50
C LYS A 258 -7.96 -14.61 -2.04
N TYR A 259 -7.29 -13.47 -2.23
CA TYR A 259 -5.89 -13.26 -1.84
C TYR A 259 -5.73 -13.22 -0.32
N TYR A 260 -6.71 -12.64 0.38
CA TYR A 260 -6.73 -12.58 1.85
C TYR A 260 -7.36 -13.83 2.51
N LYS A 261 -7.85 -14.81 1.71
CA LYS A 261 -8.51 -16.05 2.20
C LYS A 261 -9.68 -15.77 3.13
N ILE A 262 -10.42 -14.70 2.85
CA ILE A 262 -11.63 -14.28 3.58
C ILE A 262 -12.83 -14.23 2.65
N THR A 263 -14.04 -14.02 3.21
CA THR A 263 -15.23 -13.83 2.37
C THR A 263 -15.28 -12.40 1.79
N PRO A 264 -15.95 -12.18 0.64
CA PRO A 264 -16.13 -10.83 0.10
C PRO A 264 -16.83 -9.87 1.07
N GLU A 265 -17.72 -10.39 1.92
CA GLU A 265 -18.40 -9.62 2.95
C GLU A 265 -17.43 -9.18 4.06
N GLN A 266 -16.55 -10.09 4.51
CA GLN A 266 -15.50 -9.75 5.48
C GLN A 266 -14.56 -8.70 4.92
N TYR A 267 -14.14 -8.83 3.65
CA TYR A 267 -13.31 -7.83 2.99
C TYR A 267 -13.99 -6.46 2.97
N ARG A 268 -15.25 -6.37 2.50
CA ARG A 268 -16.01 -5.10 2.49
C ARG A 268 -16.14 -4.47 3.88
N LYS A 269 -16.33 -5.29 4.91
CA LYS A 269 -16.39 -4.80 6.29
C LYS A 269 -15.04 -4.24 6.75
N GLN A 270 -13.94 -4.88 6.42
CA GLN A 270 -12.60 -4.42 6.80
C GLN A 270 -12.21 -3.11 6.10
N VAL A 271 -12.56 -2.94 4.82
CA VAL A 271 -12.27 -1.68 4.10
C VAL A 271 -13.11 -0.49 4.56
N GLU A 272 -14.17 -0.68 5.37
CA GLU A 272 -14.83 0.43 6.07
C GLU A 272 -13.89 1.14 7.06
N GLY A 273 -12.80 0.49 7.46
CA GLY A 273 -11.77 1.00 8.35
C GLY A 273 -10.69 1.84 7.67
N LEU A 274 -10.81 2.13 6.38
CA LEU A 274 -9.86 2.94 5.63
C LEU A 274 -10.56 3.88 4.62
N LEU A 275 -9.80 4.85 4.11
CA LEU A 275 -10.20 5.73 3.02
C LEU A 275 -9.08 5.72 1.98
N TRP A 276 -9.36 5.17 0.79
CA TRP A 276 -8.42 5.27 -0.33
C TRP A 276 -8.27 6.70 -0.81
N GLU A 277 -7.06 7.05 -1.16
CA GLU A 277 -6.72 8.38 -1.66
C GLU A 277 -6.93 8.47 -3.17
N ASP A 278 -7.88 9.31 -3.60
CA ASP A 278 -8.17 9.54 -5.01
C ASP A 278 -7.06 10.31 -5.72
N PHE A 279 -6.94 10.07 -7.02
CA PHE A 279 -6.03 10.82 -7.88
C PHE A 279 -6.36 12.33 -7.88
N GLU A 280 -7.64 12.66 -8.05
CA GLU A 280 -8.11 14.05 -8.11
C GLU A 280 -7.78 14.84 -6.84
N GLU A 281 -7.82 14.17 -5.68
CA GLU A 281 -7.49 14.81 -4.40
C GLU A 281 -5.99 14.99 -4.23
N GLN A 282 -5.21 13.97 -4.58
CA GLN A 282 -3.76 13.98 -4.36
C GLN A 282 -2.99 14.97 -5.23
N GLN A 283 -3.52 15.35 -6.40
CA GLN A 283 -2.84 16.26 -7.32
C GLN A 283 -2.68 17.70 -6.80
N TYR A 284 -3.45 18.09 -5.76
CA TYR A 284 -3.38 19.45 -5.25
C TYR A 284 -2.10 19.69 -4.42
N PRO A 285 -1.39 20.83 -4.62
CA PRO A 285 -0.18 21.16 -3.85
C PRO A 285 -0.40 21.19 -2.34
N SER A 286 -1.63 21.49 -1.89
CA SER A 286 -2.02 21.46 -0.48
C SER A 286 -1.91 20.05 0.12
N GLN A 287 -2.22 19.02 -0.66
CA GLN A 287 -2.13 17.62 -0.24
C GLN A 287 -0.68 17.16 -0.08
N TYR A 288 0.22 17.64 -0.94
CA TYR A 288 1.65 17.40 -0.78
C TYR A 288 2.20 18.11 0.46
N LYS A 289 1.79 19.36 0.69
CA LYS A 289 2.21 20.10 1.89
C LYS A 289 1.76 19.39 3.17
N GLU A 290 0.51 18.94 3.23
CA GLU A 290 -0.01 18.14 4.34
C GLU A 290 0.81 16.86 4.55
N TRP A 291 1.16 16.16 3.47
CA TRP A 291 1.96 14.94 3.53
C TRP A 291 3.36 15.20 4.11
N VAL A 292 4.02 16.29 3.69
CA VAL A 292 5.30 16.71 4.24
C VAL A 292 5.18 17.07 5.73
N GLU A 293 4.15 17.81 6.13
CA GLU A 293 3.91 18.18 7.53
C GLU A 293 3.72 16.95 8.43
N ILE A 294 2.95 15.96 7.97
CA ILE A 294 2.74 14.70 8.69
C ILE A 294 4.05 13.91 8.77
N PHE A 295 4.79 13.81 7.67
CA PHE A 295 6.12 13.18 7.63
C PHE A 295 7.05 13.79 8.70
N ASP A 296 7.13 15.11 8.75
CA ASP A 296 8.00 15.81 9.69
C ASP A 296 7.62 15.57 11.14
N VAL A 297 6.34 15.59 11.48
CA VAL A 297 5.85 15.29 12.84
C VAL A 297 6.19 13.85 13.24
N ILE A 298 5.94 12.88 12.38
CA ILE A 298 6.23 11.46 12.67
C ILE A 298 7.75 11.27 12.82
N ALA A 299 8.56 11.86 11.92
CA ALA A 299 10.00 11.75 11.98
C ALA A 299 10.58 12.34 13.29
N GLU A 300 10.07 13.48 13.74
CA GLU A 300 10.44 14.10 15.02
C GLU A 300 10.07 13.21 16.21
N LEU A 301 8.90 12.60 16.20
CA LEU A 301 8.47 11.68 17.26
C LEU A 301 9.32 10.39 17.28
N LYS A 302 9.61 9.82 16.11
CA LYS A 302 10.51 8.65 16.00
C LYS A 302 11.92 8.97 16.51
N LEU A 303 12.44 10.15 16.19
CA LEU A 303 13.75 10.61 16.69
C LEU A 303 13.72 10.80 18.20
N ALA A 304 12.72 11.49 18.75
CA ALA A 304 12.56 11.72 20.18
C ALA A 304 12.39 10.42 20.98
N ASN A 305 11.74 9.40 20.39
CA ASN A 305 11.56 8.07 20.98
C ASN A 305 12.73 7.12 20.73
N GLY A 306 13.83 7.58 20.08
CA GLY A 306 15.01 6.78 19.79
C GLY A 306 14.78 5.65 18.76
N ARG A 307 13.77 5.78 17.90
CA ARG A 307 13.47 4.81 16.83
C ARG A 307 14.29 5.04 15.57
N ILE A 308 14.73 6.26 15.37
CA ILE A 308 15.69 6.64 14.32
C ILE A 308 16.83 7.45 14.93
N SER A 309 18.01 7.37 14.33
CA SER A 309 19.21 8.10 14.79
C SER A 309 19.32 9.51 14.18
N GLN A 310 18.62 9.76 13.08
CA GLN A 310 18.60 11.04 12.38
C GLN A 310 17.23 11.24 11.71
N LYS A 311 16.79 12.50 11.64
CA LYS A 311 15.57 12.87 10.91
C LYS A 311 15.88 12.86 9.41
N PRO A 312 15.18 12.05 8.61
CA PRO A 312 15.34 12.09 7.15
C PRO A 312 14.71 13.37 6.57
N ASP A 313 15.23 13.81 5.42
CA ASP A 313 14.72 14.96 4.69
C ASP A 313 13.47 14.58 3.89
N ALA A 314 12.33 15.16 4.22
CA ALA A 314 11.06 14.91 3.53
C ALA A 314 11.16 15.20 2.02
N SER A 315 11.87 16.25 1.60
CA SER A 315 12.01 16.61 0.19
C SER A 315 12.81 15.58 -0.63
N LYS A 316 13.60 14.75 0.03
CA LYS A 316 14.31 13.62 -0.59
C LYS A 316 13.57 12.30 -0.47
N SER A 317 12.67 12.19 0.52
CA SER A 317 11.95 10.96 0.83
C SER A 317 10.58 10.88 0.16
N LEU A 318 10.04 12.01 -0.31
CA LEU A 318 8.74 12.11 -0.97
C LEU A 318 8.91 12.75 -2.35
N ASN A 319 8.17 12.26 -3.34
CA ASN A 319 8.14 12.83 -4.70
C ASN A 319 6.71 12.93 -5.22
N HIS A 320 6.19 14.13 -5.26
CA HIS A 320 4.84 14.43 -5.77
C HIS A 320 4.83 14.78 -7.27
N THR A 321 5.97 15.15 -7.85
CA THR A 321 6.02 15.65 -9.23
C THR A 321 5.65 14.60 -10.28
N ILE A 322 5.82 13.29 -9.95
CA ILE A 322 5.39 12.20 -10.83
C ILE A 322 3.86 12.20 -10.94
N LEU A 323 3.16 12.41 -9.84
CA LEU A 323 1.69 12.45 -9.78
C LEU A 323 1.12 13.66 -10.55
N GLU A 324 1.70 14.83 -10.35
CA GLU A 324 1.32 16.06 -11.09
C GLU A 324 1.43 15.87 -12.61
N ASN A 325 2.48 15.22 -13.06
CA ASN A 325 2.71 14.96 -14.47
C ASN A 325 1.74 13.91 -15.08
N ILE A 326 1.16 13.00 -14.30
CA ILE A 326 0.10 12.08 -14.76
C ILE A 326 -1.12 12.89 -15.19
N TYR A 327 -1.53 13.86 -14.37
CA TYR A 327 -2.69 14.71 -14.63
C TYR A 327 -2.57 15.50 -15.94
N TYR A 328 -1.40 16.09 -16.23
CA TYR A 328 -1.20 16.87 -17.46
C TYR A 328 -1.21 16.01 -18.73
N GLU A 329 -0.86 14.73 -18.65
CA GLU A 329 -0.87 13.80 -19.79
C GLU A 329 -2.28 13.30 -20.09
N ASP A 330 -3.09 13.00 -19.06
CA ASP A 330 -4.45 12.46 -19.20
C ASP A 330 -5.51 13.56 -19.49
N SER A 331 -5.18 14.84 -19.28
CA SER A 331 -6.07 15.99 -19.55
C SER A 331 -5.99 16.49 -21.00
N LYS A 332 -5.10 15.92 -21.84
CA LYS A 332 -4.94 16.24 -23.26
C LYS A 332 -5.63 15.22 -24.16
#